data_3e1984b2d52fcbafe4d39fc8b9510eb9
#
_entry.id   3e1984b2d52fcbafe4d39fc8b9510eb9
#
_cell.length_a   1.000
_cell.length_b   1.000
_cell.length_c   1.000
_cell.angle_alpha   90.00
_cell.angle_beta   90.00
_cell.angle_gamma   90.00
#
_symmetry.space_group_name_H-M   'P 1'
#
loop_
_entity.id
_entity.type
_entity.pdbx_description
1 polymer ?
#
loop_
_entity_poly.entity_id
_entity_poly.type
_entity_poly.pdbx_seq_one_letter_code
_entity_poly.pdbx_strand_id
1 'polypeptide(L)'
;MKNISLILVAFLFSVSMSAQEKGSVVLDVYGSYIFSDKVDFDYGNIYIGDGFEYGIGLEFFPQKSSSVEIKYLRVDSSMKIDVPGTIDDRNGNGAMNYILLGGNHYFDNGNNAVPYLGGGIGMGIAEGPSGGSDTNFAWEIKGGVKIKTKSIVSVSLQATLQSMIAAAGTDTYWGYYGPITVQDYAYSYQFGLGAVIGFNFKK
;
A
#
# COMPACT_ATOMS: atom_id res chain seq x y z
N MET A 1 24.78 -22.07 -11.46
CA MET A 1 23.83 -21.09 -10.91
C MET A 1 23.50 -21.30 -9.41
N LYS A 2 23.57 -22.49 -8.85
CA LYS A 2 23.32 -22.76 -7.40
C LYS A 2 24.29 -22.05 -6.44
N ASN A 3 25.53 -21.81 -6.85
CA ASN A 3 26.57 -21.24 -5.97
C ASN A 3 26.48 -19.72 -5.83
N ILE A 4 25.85 -19.01 -6.79
CA ILE A 4 25.68 -17.55 -6.75
C ILE A 4 24.64 -17.17 -5.69
N SER A 5 23.56 -17.97 -5.56
CA SER A 5 22.52 -17.74 -4.55
C SER A 5 23.06 -17.91 -3.12
N LEU A 6 24.00 -18.87 -2.93
CA LEU A 6 24.60 -19.12 -1.62
C LEU A 6 25.57 -18.00 -1.23
N ILE A 7 26.30 -17.43 -2.19
CA ILE A 7 27.22 -16.29 -1.98
C ILE A 7 26.42 -15.03 -1.67
N LEU A 8 25.28 -14.80 -2.34
CA LEU A 8 24.41 -13.67 -2.08
C LEU A 8 23.78 -13.74 -0.67
N VAL A 9 23.35 -14.93 -0.26
CA VAL A 9 22.83 -15.18 1.10
C VAL A 9 23.94 -15.01 2.15
N ALA A 10 25.15 -15.51 1.90
CA ALA A 10 26.28 -15.37 2.81
C ALA A 10 26.75 -13.91 2.94
N PHE A 11 26.66 -13.11 1.85
CA PHE A 11 26.99 -11.69 1.89
C PHE A 11 26.00 -10.87 2.71
N LEU A 12 24.71 -11.25 2.70
CA LEU A 12 23.66 -10.64 3.53
C LEU A 12 23.85 -10.92 5.03
N PHE A 13 24.50 -12.03 5.39
CA PHE A 13 24.78 -12.38 6.81
C PHE A 13 26.06 -11.76 7.38
N SER A 14 26.95 -11.18 6.54
CA SER A 14 28.24 -10.64 6.99
C SER A 14 28.22 -9.16 7.38
N VAL A 15 27.10 -8.44 7.20
CA VAL A 15 26.98 -7.01 7.55
C VAL A 15 26.56 -6.90 9.01
N SER A 16 27.51 -6.47 9.84
CA SER A 16 27.39 -6.35 11.30
C SER A 16 26.34 -5.32 11.72
N MET A 17 25.55 -5.75 12.66
CA MET A 17 24.62 -5.13 13.60
C MET A 17 24.62 -3.61 13.74
N SER A 18 23.47 -3.00 13.53
CA SER A 18 23.09 -1.78 14.27
C SER A 18 21.59 -1.59 14.33
N ALA A 19 21.11 -1.32 15.56
CA ALA A 19 19.77 -0.80 15.79
C ALA A 19 19.57 0.50 14.98
N GLN A 20 18.32 0.86 14.72
CA GLN A 20 17.94 2.12 14.06
C GLN A 20 18.71 3.30 14.63
N GLU A 21 19.67 3.83 13.89
CA GLU A 21 20.43 5.01 14.23
C GLU A 21 19.99 6.16 13.31
N LYS A 22 20.13 7.39 13.81
CA LYS A 22 19.96 8.59 12.98
C LYS A 22 20.83 8.47 11.72
N GLY A 23 20.22 8.70 10.54
CA GLY A 23 20.86 8.59 9.24
C GLY A 23 20.84 7.17 8.62
N SER A 24 20.17 6.19 9.25
CA SER A 24 20.02 4.87 8.63
C SER A 24 18.98 4.87 7.51
N VAL A 25 19.22 3.99 6.53
CA VAL A 25 18.28 3.68 5.43
C VAL A 25 17.87 2.23 5.57
N VAL A 26 16.59 1.97 5.45
CA VAL A 26 16.02 0.62 5.51
C VAL A 26 15.31 0.35 4.18
N LEU A 27 15.58 -0.80 3.58
CA LEU A 27 14.78 -1.34 2.49
C LEU A 27 13.71 -2.25 3.11
N ASP A 28 12.46 -1.90 2.91
CA ASP A 28 11.32 -2.65 3.41
C ASP A 28 10.68 -3.48 2.29
N VAL A 29 10.34 -4.72 2.60
CA VAL A 29 9.58 -5.64 1.75
C VAL A 29 8.27 -5.92 2.45
N TYR A 30 7.16 -5.60 1.78
CA TYR A 30 5.80 -5.69 2.30
C TYR A 30 5.10 -6.95 1.82
N GLY A 31 4.31 -7.54 2.70
CA GLY A 31 3.37 -8.60 2.37
C GLY A 31 2.17 -8.52 3.30
N SER A 32 0.97 -8.27 2.74
CA SER A 32 -0.25 -8.05 3.51
C SER A 32 -1.43 -8.79 2.88
N TYR A 33 -2.38 -9.20 3.69
CA TYR A 33 -3.70 -9.62 3.24
C TYR A 33 -4.65 -8.42 3.36
N ILE A 34 -5.26 -8.07 2.24
CA ILE A 34 -6.23 -6.96 2.15
C ILE A 34 -7.62 -7.58 2.12
N PHE A 35 -8.49 -7.11 3.01
CA PHE A 35 -9.87 -7.56 3.08
C PHE A 35 -10.71 -6.93 1.96
N SER A 36 -11.77 -7.63 1.57
CA SER A 36 -12.70 -7.16 0.55
C SER A 36 -13.37 -5.85 0.94
N ASP A 37 -13.66 -5.02 -0.05
CA ASP A 37 -14.33 -3.74 0.08
C ASP A 37 -15.50 -3.63 -0.91
N LYS A 38 -16.48 -2.81 -0.58
CA LYS A 38 -17.60 -2.49 -1.42
C LYS A 38 -17.68 -0.99 -1.60
N VAL A 39 -17.60 -0.55 -2.82
CA VAL A 39 -17.72 0.87 -3.19
C VAL A 39 -19.11 1.10 -3.77
N ASP A 40 -19.91 1.90 -3.09
CA ASP A 40 -21.24 2.29 -3.52
C ASP A 40 -21.16 3.62 -4.31
N PHE A 41 -21.85 3.72 -5.44
CA PHE A 41 -22.02 4.94 -6.21
C PHE A 41 -23.48 5.05 -6.70
N ASP A 42 -23.89 6.21 -7.19
CA ASP A 42 -25.32 6.52 -7.46
C ASP A 42 -25.99 5.54 -8.46
N TYR A 43 -25.21 4.92 -9.33
CA TYR A 43 -25.75 4.05 -10.41
C TYR A 43 -25.33 2.58 -10.28
N GLY A 44 -24.72 2.17 -9.16
CA GLY A 44 -24.31 0.77 -8.98
C GLY A 44 -23.30 0.56 -7.86
N ASN A 45 -22.69 -0.62 -7.88
CA ASN A 45 -21.71 -1.02 -6.86
C ASN A 45 -20.48 -1.64 -7.53
N ILE A 46 -19.32 -1.39 -6.96
CA ILE A 46 -18.08 -2.10 -7.28
C ILE A 46 -17.71 -2.95 -6.07
N TYR A 47 -17.62 -4.26 -6.26
CA TYR A 47 -17.11 -5.17 -5.26
C TYR A 47 -15.63 -5.44 -5.58
N ILE A 48 -14.76 -5.11 -4.62
CA ILE A 48 -13.33 -5.40 -4.66
C ILE A 48 -13.13 -6.59 -3.74
N GLY A 49 -12.75 -7.73 -4.30
CA GLY A 49 -12.50 -8.94 -3.52
C GLY A 49 -11.27 -8.76 -2.62
N ASP A 50 -11.13 -9.67 -1.67
CA ASP A 50 -9.91 -9.80 -0.91
C ASP A 50 -8.71 -10.11 -1.83
N GLY A 51 -7.52 -9.71 -1.40
CA GLY A 51 -6.32 -9.85 -2.20
C GLY A 51 -5.06 -9.92 -1.37
N PHE A 52 -3.97 -10.28 -2.04
CA PHE A 52 -2.64 -10.21 -1.47
C PHE A 52 -1.93 -8.96 -1.96
N GLU A 53 -1.48 -8.14 -1.01
CA GLU A 53 -0.67 -6.96 -1.26
C GLU A 53 0.80 -7.31 -1.09
N TYR A 54 1.62 -6.84 -2.00
CA TYR A 54 3.06 -6.95 -1.92
C TYR A 54 3.72 -5.67 -2.44
N GLY A 55 4.94 -5.41 -1.97
CA GLY A 55 5.65 -4.22 -2.42
C GLY A 55 6.99 -4.02 -1.75
N ILE A 56 7.60 -2.89 -2.08
CA ILE A 56 8.89 -2.48 -1.56
C ILE A 56 8.85 -1.00 -1.16
N GLY A 57 9.69 -0.62 -0.19
CA GLY A 57 9.85 0.76 0.23
C GLY A 57 11.27 1.05 0.68
N LEU A 58 11.58 2.33 0.72
CA LEU A 58 12.80 2.87 1.30
C LEU A 58 12.41 3.79 2.44
N GLU A 59 12.88 3.47 3.63
CA GLU A 59 12.64 4.23 4.85
C GLU A 59 13.94 4.89 5.29
N PHE A 60 13.94 6.22 5.44
CA PHE A 60 15.06 7.01 5.94
C PHE A 60 14.75 7.56 7.33
N PHE A 61 15.70 7.44 8.25
CA PHE A 61 15.57 7.87 9.65
C PHE A 61 16.30 9.19 9.90
N PRO A 62 15.67 10.38 9.74
CA PRO A 62 16.27 11.65 10.13
C PRO A 62 16.46 11.73 11.65
N GLN A 63 15.66 10.99 12.42
CA GLN A 63 15.71 10.89 13.88
C GLN A 63 15.49 9.41 14.27
N LYS A 64 15.91 9.04 15.51
CA LYS A 64 15.77 7.67 16.01
C LYS A 64 14.31 7.19 16.10
N SER A 65 13.39 8.12 16.35
CA SER A 65 11.97 7.82 16.57
C SER A 65 11.07 8.17 15.38
N SER A 66 11.61 8.74 14.31
CA SER A 66 10.80 9.15 13.17
C SER A 66 11.50 8.90 11.86
N SER A 67 10.75 8.47 10.88
CA SER A 67 11.24 8.19 9.53
C SER A 67 10.40 8.85 8.46
N VAL A 68 10.99 9.00 7.29
CA VAL A 68 10.33 9.31 6.02
C VAL A 68 10.44 8.09 5.13
N GLU A 69 9.36 7.73 4.46
CA GLU A 69 9.26 6.51 3.66
C GLU A 69 8.70 6.84 2.28
N ILE A 70 9.30 6.26 1.24
CA ILE A 70 8.70 6.16 -0.09
C ILE A 70 8.50 4.69 -0.40
N LYS A 71 7.31 4.32 -0.88
CA LYS A 71 6.98 2.92 -1.16
C LYS A 71 6.10 2.75 -2.38
N TYR A 72 6.21 1.55 -2.96
CA TYR A 72 5.32 1.02 -3.97
C TYR A 72 4.67 -0.25 -3.43
N LEU A 73 3.34 -0.31 -3.52
CA LEU A 73 2.53 -1.47 -3.15
C LEU A 73 1.64 -1.85 -4.32
N ARG A 74 1.38 -3.15 -4.48
CA ARG A 74 0.43 -3.70 -5.46
C ARG A 74 -0.50 -4.70 -4.78
N VAL A 75 -1.79 -4.54 -5.02
CA VAL A 75 -2.83 -5.46 -4.61
C VAL A 75 -3.43 -6.07 -5.86
N ASP A 76 -3.35 -7.37 -6.01
CA ASP A 76 -4.08 -8.12 -7.04
C ASP A 76 -5.38 -8.67 -6.43
N SER A 77 -6.54 -8.31 -6.98
CA SER A 77 -7.84 -8.75 -6.47
C SER A 77 -8.85 -9.00 -7.59
N SER A 78 -9.90 -9.73 -7.27
CA SER A 78 -11.06 -9.85 -8.16
C SER A 78 -11.92 -8.58 -8.06
N MET A 79 -12.45 -8.11 -9.19
CA MET A 79 -13.36 -6.98 -9.25
C MET A 79 -14.66 -7.40 -9.92
N LYS A 80 -15.78 -7.00 -9.31
CA LYS A 80 -17.11 -7.18 -9.87
C LYS A 80 -17.82 -5.83 -9.91
N ILE A 81 -18.26 -5.46 -11.12
CA ILE A 81 -19.02 -4.22 -11.34
C ILE A 81 -20.48 -4.61 -11.55
N ASP A 82 -21.35 -4.11 -10.67
CA ASP A 82 -22.79 -4.35 -10.70
C ASP A 82 -23.51 -3.04 -11.00
N VAL A 83 -23.98 -2.88 -12.26
CA VAL A 83 -24.75 -1.72 -12.69
C VAL A 83 -26.15 -2.18 -13.09
N PRO A 84 -27.22 -1.76 -12.35
CA PRO A 84 -28.60 -2.13 -12.64
C PRO A 84 -28.98 -1.77 -14.09
N GLY A 85 -29.54 -2.75 -14.82
CA GLY A 85 -30.02 -2.57 -16.21
C GLY A 85 -29.00 -2.83 -17.29
N THR A 86 -27.77 -3.16 -16.97
CA THR A 86 -26.77 -3.66 -17.92
C THR A 86 -26.57 -5.17 -17.75
N ILE A 87 -26.58 -5.90 -18.89
CA ILE A 87 -26.31 -7.35 -18.93
C ILE A 87 -24.78 -7.61 -18.85
N ASP A 88 -23.99 -6.56 -18.68
CA ASP A 88 -22.53 -6.60 -18.76
C ASP A 88 -21.94 -6.99 -17.40
N ASP A 89 -21.81 -8.30 -17.20
CA ASP A 89 -21.18 -8.92 -16.03
C ASP A 89 -19.64 -8.75 -16.15
N ARG A 90 -19.14 -7.53 -15.93
CA ARG A 90 -17.70 -7.23 -15.95
C ARG A 90 -17.03 -7.76 -14.69
N ASN A 91 -16.99 -9.10 -14.62
CA ASN A 91 -16.26 -9.81 -13.60
C ASN A 91 -14.85 -10.11 -14.13
N GLY A 92 -13.83 -9.82 -13.34
CA GLY A 92 -12.47 -10.15 -13.76
C GLY A 92 -11.45 -9.84 -12.67
N ASN A 93 -10.20 -10.06 -13.00
CA ASN A 93 -9.10 -9.67 -12.15
C ASN A 93 -8.73 -8.21 -12.44
N GLY A 94 -8.53 -7.46 -11.38
CA GLY A 94 -7.99 -6.11 -11.42
C GLY A 94 -6.79 -5.97 -10.49
N ALA A 95 -6.17 -4.82 -10.52
CA ALA A 95 -5.09 -4.52 -9.60
C ALA A 95 -5.15 -3.07 -9.15
N MET A 96 -4.65 -2.83 -7.95
CA MET A 96 -4.43 -1.49 -7.41
C MET A 96 -2.96 -1.32 -7.09
N ASN A 97 -2.38 -0.27 -7.62
CA ASN A 97 -0.98 0.07 -7.38
C ASN A 97 -0.93 1.37 -6.60
N TYR A 98 -0.11 1.44 -5.56
CA TYR A 98 0.07 2.61 -4.72
C TYR A 98 1.52 3.07 -4.76
N ILE A 99 1.74 4.36 -5.00
CA ILE A 99 3.04 5.02 -4.85
C ILE A 99 2.85 6.08 -3.79
N LEU A 100 3.38 5.84 -2.60
CA LEU A 100 3.13 6.65 -1.42
C LEU A 100 4.43 7.24 -0.86
N LEU A 101 4.35 8.51 -0.47
CA LEU A 101 5.34 9.19 0.35
C LEU A 101 4.73 9.45 1.72
N GLY A 102 5.41 9.03 2.76
CA GLY A 102 4.89 9.12 4.11
C GLY A 102 5.96 9.14 5.18
N GLY A 103 5.56 8.76 6.38
CA GLY A 103 6.47 8.65 7.50
C GLY A 103 5.89 7.82 8.64
N ASN A 104 6.78 7.42 9.52
CA ASN A 104 6.44 6.62 10.69
C ASN A 104 7.00 7.28 11.97
N HIS A 105 6.25 7.16 13.04
CA HIS A 105 6.71 7.51 14.37
C HIS A 105 6.80 6.24 15.24
N TYR A 106 7.96 5.98 15.80
CA TYR A 106 8.30 4.82 16.59
C TYR A 106 8.32 5.18 18.07
N PHE A 107 7.52 4.48 18.87
CA PHE A 107 7.45 4.64 20.34
C PHE A 107 8.48 3.76 21.01
N ASP A 108 9.76 4.11 20.83
CA ASP A 108 10.88 3.32 21.36
C ASP A 108 11.04 3.54 22.86
N ASN A 109 10.76 2.51 23.62
CA ASN A 109 10.88 2.46 25.08
C ASN A 109 12.07 1.58 25.54
N GLY A 110 13.02 1.30 24.65
CA GLY A 110 14.18 0.46 24.92
C GLY A 110 13.93 -1.04 24.77
N ASN A 111 12.71 -1.45 24.46
CA ASN A 111 12.37 -2.85 24.23
C ASN A 111 12.68 -3.32 22.79
N ASN A 112 12.74 -4.63 22.60
CA ASN A 112 12.90 -5.20 21.24
C ASN A 112 11.65 -5.04 20.38
N ALA A 113 10.47 -4.98 20.98
CA ALA A 113 9.20 -4.75 20.33
C ALA A 113 8.85 -3.26 20.43
N VAL A 114 8.86 -2.55 19.30
CA VAL A 114 8.67 -1.11 19.21
C VAL A 114 7.37 -0.82 18.47
N PRO A 115 6.34 -0.36 19.16
CA PRO A 115 5.12 0.10 18.50
C PRO A 115 5.42 1.29 17.60
N TYR A 116 4.66 1.43 16.51
CA TYR A 116 4.72 2.58 15.62
C TYR A 116 3.37 2.92 15.03
N LEU A 117 3.25 4.18 14.65
CA LEU A 117 2.14 4.71 13.89
C LEU A 117 2.69 5.49 12.70
N GLY A 118 2.07 5.38 11.56
CA GLY A 118 2.51 6.06 10.36
C GLY A 118 1.38 6.30 9.37
N GLY A 119 1.73 6.97 8.29
CA GLY A 119 0.82 7.21 7.19
C GLY A 119 1.54 7.79 5.99
N GLY A 120 0.85 7.84 4.87
CA GLY A 120 1.38 8.37 3.63
C GLY A 120 0.29 8.87 2.70
N ILE A 121 0.70 9.68 1.76
CA ILE A 121 -0.14 10.21 0.67
C ILE A 121 0.59 10.01 -0.65
N GLY A 122 -0.15 9.93 -1.73
CA GLY A 122 0.44 9.75 -3.05
C GLY A 122 -0.55 9.46 -4.14
N MET A 123 -0.17 8.57 -5.05
CA MET A 123 -0.97 8.17 -6.20
C MET A 123 -1.37 6.71 -6.07
N GLY A 124 -2.63 6.45 -6.44
CA GLY A 124 -3.16 5.12 -6.67
C GLY A 124 -3.49 4.94 -8.14
N ILE A 125 -3.13 3.80 -8.72
CA ILE A 125 -3.44 3.43 -10.09
C ILE A 125 -4.32 2.19 -10.05
N ALA A 126 -5.59 2.35 -10.42
CA ALA A 126 -6.54 1.24 -10.52
C ALA A 126 -6.51 0.66 -11.93
N GLU A 127 -6.28 -0.64 -12.05
CA GLU A 127 -6.32 -1.42 -13.29
C GLU A 127 -7.60 -2.24 -13.32
N GLY A 128 -8.50 -1.95 -14.26
CA GLY A 128 -9.79 -2.65 -14.37
C GLY A 128 -9.71 -3.95 -15.16
N PRO A 129 -10.71 -4.84 -15.00
CA PRO A 129 -10.72 -6.16 -15.66
C PRO A 129 -10.81 -6.10 -17.19
N SER A 130 -11.33 -5.02 -17.76
CA SER A 130 -11.47 -4.84 -19.22
C SER A 130 -10.27 -4.15 -19.88
N GLY A 131 -9.19 -3.91 -19.13
CA GLY A 131 -8.09 -3.06 -19.53
C GLY A 131 -8.41 -1.57 -19.30
N GLY A 132 -7.37 -0.76 -19.28
CA GLY A 132 -7.45 0.64 -18.88
C GLY A 132 -6.98 0.83 -17.45
N SER A 133 -6.48 2.02 -17.15
CA SER A 133 -6.03 2.38 -15.83
C SER A 133 -6.38 3.83 -15.53
N ASP A 134 -6.80 4.09 -14.29
CA ASP A 134 -7.05 5.42 -13.77
C ASP A 134 -6.07 5.73 -12.65
N THR A 135 -5.53 6.95 -12.67
CA THR A 135 -4.60 7.43 -11.65
C THR A 135 -5.30 8.46 -10.77
N ASN A 136 -5.32 8.21 -9.49
CA ASN A 136 -6.06 9.01 -8.53
C ASN A 136 -5.23 9.28 -7.27
N PHE A 137 -5.72 10.19 -6.43
CA PHE A 137 -5.12 10.43 -5.13
C PHE A 137 -5.33 9.22 -4.22
N ALA A 138 -4.29 8.85 -3.49
CA ALA A 138 -4.32 7.78 -2.52
C ALA A 138 -3.68 8.21 -1.19
N TRP A 139 -4.13 7.59 -0.12
CA TRP A 139 -3.56 7.77 1.21
C TRP A 139 -3.59 6.46 2.00
N GLU A 140 -2.76 6.40 3.02
CA GLU A 140 -2.68 5.27 3.95
C GLU A 140 -2.48 5.77 5.37
N ILE A 141 -3.09 5.06 6.31
CA ILE A 141 -2.76 5.09 7.74
C ILE A 141 -2.36 3.68 8.13
N LYS A 142 -1.29 3.54 8.90
CA LYS A 142 -0.82 2.25 9.37
C LYS A 142 -0.35 2.31 10.83
N GLY A 143 -0.49 1.19 11.52
CA GLY A 143 0.03 1.02 12.86
C GLY A 143 0.51 -0.40 13.05
N GLY A 144 1.54 -0.58 13.88
CA GLY A 144 2.13 -1.90 14.03
C GLY A 144 3.16 -1.98 15.14
N VAL A 145 3.85 -3.10 15.15
CA VAL A 145 4.95 -3.38 16.08
C VAL A 145 6.15 -3.86 15.28
N LYS A 146 7.27 -3.13 15.37
CA LYS A 146 8.56 -3.50 14.79
C LYS A 146 9.38 -4.26 15.79
N ILE A 147 9.77 -5.47 15.43
CA ILE A 147 10.61 -6.35 16.25
C ILE A 147 12.06 -6.12 15.81
N LYS A 148 12.84 -5.49 16.70
CA LYS A 148 14.28 -5.30 16.50
C LYS A 148 14.99 -6.62 16.72
N THR A 149 15.75 -7.06 15.75
CA THR A 149 16.63 -8.21 15.89
C THR A 149 18.07 -7.74 16.15
N LYS A 150 18.95 -8.67 16.49
CA LYS A 150 20.40 -8.39 16.62
C LYS A 150 21.10 -8.40 15.26
N SER A 151 20.37 -8.45 14.16
CA SER A 151 20.88 -8.45 12.78
C SER A 151 20.46 -7.19 12.02
N ILE A 152 20.92 -7.08 10.79
CA ILE A 152 20.46 -6.04 9.85
C ILE A 152 18.97 -6.18 9.48
N VAL A 153 18.36 -7.33 9.79
CA VAL A 153 16.97 -7.64 9.45
C VAL A 153 16.07 -7.27 10.64
N SER A 154 14.98 -6.58 10.37
CA SER A 154 13.87 -6.36 11.28
C SER A 154 12.59 -6.95 10.72
N VAL A 155 11.64 -7.30 11.57
CA VAL A 155 10.32 -7.77 11.16
C VAL A 155 9.29 -6.88 11.83
N SER A 156 8.30 -6.42 11.07
CA SER A 156 7.17 -5.69 11.62
C SER A 156 5.88 -6.44 11.32
N LEU A 157 4.93 -6.37 12.25
CA LEU A 157 3.54 -6.74 12.03
C LEU A 157 2.72 -5.45 12.01
N GLN A 158 1.87 -5.28 11.02
CA GLN A 158 1.10 -4.04 10.84
C GLN A 158 -0.34 -4.30 10.44
N ALA A 159 -1.20 -3.35 10.83
CA ALA A 159 -2.51 -3.13 10.27
C ALA A 159 -2.48 -1.86 9.44
N THR A 160 -3.14 -1.87 8.29
CA THR A 160 -3.21 -0.75 7.36
C THR A 160 -4.66 -0.41 7.03
N LEU A 161 -4.94 0.87 6.87
CA LEU A 161 -6.14 1.37 6.23
C LEU A 161 -5.69 2.25 5.07
N GLN A 162 -6.01 1.86 3.87
CA GLN A 162 -5.65 2.59 2.65
C GLN A 162 -6.90 2.94 1.86
N SER A 163 -6.83 4.04 1.13
CA SER A 163 -7.93 4.54 0.32
C SER A 163 -7.40 5.12 -0.97
N MET A 164 -8.17 4.90 -2.03
CA MET A 164 -7.99 5.53 -3.32
C MET A 164 -9.29 6.21 -3.71
N ILE A 165 -9.18 7.46 -4.19
CA ILE A 165 -10.30 8.18 -4.77
C ILE A 165 -10.31 7.82 -6.26
N ALA A 166 -11.36 7.16 -6.73
CA ALA A 166 -11.52 6.82 -8.14
C ALA A 166 -12.65 7.65 -8.76
N ALA A 167 -12.47 8.09 -10.00
CA ALA A 167 -13.57 8.66 -10.76
C ALA A 167 -14.53 7.52 -11.15
N ALA A 168 -15.77 7.55 -10.64
CA ALA A 168 -16.75 6.49 -10.86
C ALA A 168 -17.51 6.64 -12.18
N GLY A 169 -17.39 7.78 -12.86
CA GLY A 169 -18.03 8.06 -14.13
C GLY A 169 -18.06 9.55 -14.45
N THR A 170 -18.34 9.85 -15.71
CA THR A 170 -18.58 11.22 -16.16
C THR A 170 -19.93 11.23 -16.88
N ASP A 171 -20.95 11.77 -16.22
CA ASP A 171 -22.26 11.97 -16.83
C ASP A 171 -22.41 13.40 -17.35
N THR A 172 -22.86 13.53 -18.60
CA THR A 172 -23.16 14.82 -19.18
C THR A 172 -24.67 14.99 -19.26
N TYR A 173 -25.22 15.89 -18.45
CA TYR A 173 -26.62 16.29 -18.48
C TYR A 173 -26.79 17.55 -19.33
N TRP A 174 -27.84 17.57 -20.13
CA TRP A 174 -28.25 18.79 -20.87
C TRP A 174 -29.08 19.66 -19.94
N GLY A 175 -28.48 20.67 -19.34
CA GLY A 175 -29.18 21.70 -18.58
C GLY A 175 -29.70 22.84 -19.47
N TYR A 176 -30.51 23.74 -18.89
CA TYR A 176 -31.08 24.90 -19.60
C TYR A 176 -30.00 25.83 -20.21
N TYR A 177 -28.79 25.84 -19.69
CA TYR A 177 -27.66 26.65 -20.14
C TYR A 177 -26.58 25.85 -20.92
N GLY A 178 -26.86 24.61 -21.32
CA GLY A 178 -25.92 23.76 -22.04
C GLY A 178 -25.53 22.48 -21.27
N PRO A 179 -24.54 21.74 -21.79
CA PRO A 179 -24.09 20.50 -21.15
C PRO A 179 -23.42 20.78 -19.80
N ILE A 180 -23.89 20.10 -18.77
CA ILE A 180 -23.29 20.08 -17.43
C ILE A 180 -22.67 18.71 -17.25
N THR A 181 -21.36 18.67 -17.09
CA THR A 181 -20.64 17.43 -16.80
C THR A 181 -20.51 17.28 -15.28
N VAL A 182 -21.06 16.22 -14.74
CA VAL A 182 -20.92 15.83 -13.33
C VAL A 182 -19.96 14.65 -13.28
N GLN A 183 -18.95 14.76 -12.44
CA GLN A 183 -18.00 13.70 -12.19
C GLN A 183 -18.27 13.12 -10.81
N ASP A 184 -18.66 11.85 -10.76
CA ASP A 184 -18.86 11.13 -9.52
C ASP A 184 -17.52 10.54 -9.04
N TYR A 185 -17.29 10.66 -7.74
CA TYR A 185 -16.11 10.11 -7.07
C TYR A 185 -16.51 8.95 -6.17
N ALA A 186 -15.86 7.84 -6.35
CA ALA A 186 -15.98 6.68 -5.48
C ALA A 186 -14.73 6.59 -4.58
N TYR A 187 -14.94 6.24 -3.33
CA TYR A 187 -13.87 6.06 -2.35
C TYR A 187 -13.79 4.59 -1.98
N SER A 188 -12.63 3.97 -2.20
CA SER A 188 -12.36 2.64 -1.64
C SER A 188 -11.70 2.79 -0.27
N TYR A 189 -12.08 1.92 0.68
CA TYR A 189 -11.48 1.85 2.01
C TYR A 189 -11.05 0.42 2.28
N GLN A 190 -9.79 0.14 2.08
CA GLN A 190 -9.24 -1.19 2.22
C GLN A 190 -8.50 -1.34 3.54
N PHE A 191 -8.94 -2.30 4.35
CA PHE A 191 -8.25 -2.70 5.56
C PHE A 191 -7.32 -3.87 5.25
N GLY A 192 -6.11 -3.87 5.81
CA GLY A 192 -5.12 -4.92 5.63
C GLY A 192 -4.41 -5.31 6.91
N LEU A 193 -3.96 -6.56 6.93
CA LEU A 193 -3.07 -7.07 7.97
C LEU A 193 -1.85 -7.72 7.30
N GLY A 194 -0.65 -7.38 7.74
CA GLY A 194 0.55 -7.84 7.08
C GLY A 194 1.81 -7.83 7.91
N ALA A 195 2.87 -8.24 7.23
CA ALA A 195 4.22 -8.21 7.77
C ALA A 195 5.15 -7.42 6.83
N VAL A 196 6.18 -6.83 7.42
CA VAL A 196 7.23 -6.11 6.71
C VAL A 196 8.58 -6.67 7.15
N ILE A 197 9.42 -6.98 6.17
CA ILE A 197 10.82 -7.37 6.42
C ILE A 197 11.70 -6.19 6.03
N GLY A 198 12.35 -5.58 7.02
CA GLY A 198 13.24 -4.44 6.82
C GLY A 198 14.70 -4.85 6.83
N PHE A 199 15.45 -4.39 5.84
CA PHE A 199 16.91 -4.57 5.73
C PHE A 199 17.58 -3.22 5.98
N ASN A 200 18.29 -3.11 7.11
CA ASN A 200 18.96 -1.88 7.51
C ASN A 200 20.35 -1.77 6.88
N PHE A 201 20.55 -0.76 6.05
CA PHE A 201 21.84 -0.42 5.49
C PHE A 201 22.48 0.69 6.34
N LYS A 202 23.51 0.34 7.08
CA LYS A 202 24.27 1.31 7.86
C LYS A 202 25.22 2.09 6.93
N LYS A 203 25.24 3.39 7.13
CA LYS A 203 26.31 4.26 6.61
C LYS A 203 27.43 4.36 7.62
#